data_9e7ec04862468b0e834733a21f88ae22
#
_entry.id   9e7ec04862468b0e834733a21f88ae22
#
_cell.length_a   1.000
_cell.length_b   1.000
_cell.length_c   1.000
_cell.angle_alpha   90.00
_cell.angle_beta   90.00
_cell.angle_gamma   90.00
#
_symmetry.space_group_name_H-M   'P 1'
#
loop_
_entity.id
_entity.type
_entity.pdbx_description
1 polymer ?
#
loop_
_entity_poly.entity_id
_entity_poly.type
_entity_poly.pdbx_seq_one_letter_code
_entity_poly.pdbx_strand_id
1 'polypeptide(L)'
;NTVCTLRAEENCVFYIAYALYEGVGETLHIRFDPNAPLGPMHEVHGEGTFQREVFIMLGDKTPASRLLCGYTFGPDSGWTSWPPHEHAAMLEETYCYFDMPAPKMGYQITYLEENGLYSDAVAHPVRSGNMVVFPCGYHPTVASPGTRNTYLWALVALRPEDRVYGIYNKDKNYI
;
A
#
# COMPACT_ATOMS: atom_id res chain seq x y z
N ASN A 1 22.15 16.32 -5.43
CA ASN A 1 21.05 16.31 -6.43
C ASN A 1 21.42 15.30 -7.53
N THR A 2 20.64 14.24 -7.68
CA THR A 2 20.82 13.24 -8.72
C THR A 2 19.73 13.45 -9.76
N VAL A 3 20.12 13.56 -11.02
CA VAL A 3 19.17 13.59 -12.16
C VAL A 3 18.97 12.15 -12.60
N CYS A 4 17.72 11.70 -12.63
CA CYS A 4 17.34 10.40 -13.15
C CYS A 4 16.60 10.62 -14.47
N THR A 5 17.02 9.90 -15.52
CA THR A 5 16.34 9.90 -16.81
C THR A 5 15.66 8.54 -16.98
N LEU A 6 14.33 8.56 -17.19
CA LEU A 6 13.55 7.39 -17.52
C LEU A 6 13.31 7.35 -19.03
N ARG A 7 13.57 6.20 -19.64
CA ARG A 7 13.26 5.95 -21.04
C ARG A 7 12.32 4.77 -21.13
N ALA A 8 11.13 4.99 -21.68
CA ALA A 8 10.20 3.93 -22.03
C ALA A 8 10.60 3.35 -23.38
N GLU A 9 10.83 2.04 -23.44
CA GLU A 9 11.11 1.31 -24.71
C GLU A 9 9.84 0.74 -25.32
N GLU A 10 8.80 0.58 -24.49
CA GLU A 10 7.46 0.16 -24.87
C GLU A 10 6.42 1.02 -24.14
N ASN A 11 5.14 0.87 -24.50
CA ASN A 11 4.06 1.50 -23.75
C ASN A 11 4.06 0.99 -22.31
N CYS A 12 4.29 1.87 -21.36
CA CYS A 12 4.32 1.53 -19.94
C CYS A 12 3.60 2.58 -19.10
N VAL A 13 3.21 2.16 -17.92
CA VAL A 13 2.74 3.05 -16.85
C VAL A 13 3.74 2.95 -15.72
N PHE A 14 4.14 4.07 -15.19
CA PHE A 14 5.00 4.10 -14.01
C PHE A 14 4.40 5.06 -12.96
N TYR A 15 4.66 4.74 -11.73
CA TYR A 15 4.25 5.52 -10.57
C TYR A 15 5.48 6.22 -9.99
N ILE A 16 5.36 7.53 -9.74
CA ILE A 16 6.41 8.31 -9.09
C ILE A 16 5.90 8.73 -7.73
N ALA A 17 6.51 8.21 -6.67
CA ALA A 17 6.31 8.68 -5.32
C ALA A 17 7.53 9.46 -4.87
N TYR A 18 7.32 10.59 -4.21
CA TYR A 18 8.40 11.36 -3.60
C TYR A 18 7.96 11.96 -2.27
N ALA A 19 8.91 12.12 -1.40
CA ALA A 19 8.70 12.68 -0.07
C ALA A 19 9.87 13.61 0.27
N LEU A 20 9.72 14.34 1.38
CA LEU A 20 10.75 15.26 1.85
C LEU A 20 12.06 14.52 2.10
N TYR A 21 13.15 15.07 1.59
CA TYR A 21 14.51 14.57 1.82
C TYR A 21 15.13 15.25 3.06
N GLU A 22 15.61 14.44 3.99
CA GLU A 22 16.24 14.90 5.23
C GLU A 22 17.61 14.27 5.47
N GLY A 23 18.40 14.20 4.41
CA GLY A 23 19.79 13.75 4.50
C GLY A 23 20.00 12.24 4.44
N VAL A 24 18.94 11.43 4.42
CA VAL A 24 19.04 9.96 4.32
C VAL A 24 18.43 9.51 3.00
N GLY A 25 19.21 8.81 2.20
CA GLY A 25 18.77 8.22 0.93
C GLY A 25 19.95 7.90 0.03
N GLU A 26 19.80 6.85 -0.74
CA GLU A 26 20.78 6.39 -1.73
C GLU A 26 20.10 6.20 -3.08
N THR A 27 20.87 6.28 -4.15
CA THR A 27 20.40 5.89 -5.49
C THR A 27 20.43 4.37 -5.56
N LEU A 28 19.27 3.75 -5.56
CA LEU A 28 19.11 2.30 -5.57
C LEU A 28 18.32 1.86 -6.80
N HIS A 29 18.63 0.69 -7.31
CA HIS A 29 17.79 -0.04 -8.25
C HIS A 29 17.32 -1.34 -7.58
N ILE A 30 16.09 -1.36 -7.13
CA ILE A 30 15.48 -2.54 -6.50
C ILE A 30 14.60 -3.22 -7.54
N ARG A 31 15.00 -4.40 -7.98
CA ARG A 31 14.25 -5.17 -8.96
C ARG A 31 13.12 -5.94 -8.26
N PHE A 32 11.91 -5.84 -8.78
CA PHE A 32 10.82 -6.71 -8.38
C PHE A 32 11.05 -8.13 -8.88
N ASP A 33 10.96 -9.11 -7.98
CA ASP A 33 11.01 -10.54 -8.28
C ASP A 33 9.76 -11.21 -7.68
N PRO A 34 8.81 -11.65 -8.52
CA PRO A 34 7.60 -12.32 -8.02
C PRO A 34 7.88 -13.70 -7.39
N ASN A 35 9.07 -14.26 -7.61
CA ASN A 35 9.50 -15.53 -7.05
C ASN A 35 10.47 -15.37 -5.87
N ALA A 36 10.60 -14.15 -5.34
CA ALA A 36 11.45 -13.92 -4.19
C ALA A 36 11.01 -14.85 -3.03
N PRO A 37 11.97 -15.49 -2.32
CA PRO A 37 11.62 -16.31 -1.17
C PRO A 37 11.00 -15.46 -0.06
N LEU A 38 10.18 -16.10 0.80
CA LEU A 38 9.64 -15.44 1.98
C LEU A 38 10.77 -14.93 2.88
N GLY A 39 10.61 -13.71 3.36
CA GLY A 39 11.62 -13.01 4.14
C GLY A 39 11.34 -11.51 4.20
N PRO A 40 12.33 -10.67 4.52
CA PRO A 40 12.14 -9.24 4.76
C PRO A 40 11.60 -8.43 3.58
N MET A 41 11.63 -8.96 2.38
CA MET A 41 11.12 -8.32 1.16
C MET A 41 9.89 -9.01 0.57
N HIS A 42 9.48 -10.16 1.10
CA HIS A 42 8.31 -10.89 0.65
C HIS A 42 7.64 -11.60 1.83
N GLU A 43 6.44 -11.20 2.16
CA GLU A 43 5.66 -11.72 3.28
C GLU A 43 4.30 -12.21 2.79
N VAL A 44 3.74 -13.20 3.50
CA VAL A 44 2.36 -13.65 3.34
C VAL A 44 1.61 -13.35 4.63
N HIS A 45 0.51 -12.64 4.52
CA HIS A 45 -0.34 -12.26 5.64
C HIS A 45 -1.75 -12.79 5.48
N GLY A 46 -2.37 -13.13 6.62
CA GLY A 46 -3.75 -13.60 6.68
C GLY A 46 -3.94 -15.02 6.16
N GLU A 47 -5.19 -15.41 5.99
CA GLU A 47 -5.60 -16.74 5.54
C GLU A 47 -6.91 -16.66 4.73
N GLY A 48 -7.21 -17.68 3.95
CA GLY A 48 -8.47 -17.78 3.20
C GLY A 48 -8.74 -16.55 2.33
N THR A 49 -9.88 -15.92 2.54
CA THR A 49 -10.35 -14.78 1.73
C THR A 49 -9.59 -13.48 1.98
N PHE A 50 -8.67 -13.44 2.91
CA PHE A 50 -7.81 -12.27 3.16
C PHE A 50 -6.31 -12.61 3.20
N GLN A 51 -5.93 -13.78 2.71
CA GLN A 51 -4.52 -14.11 2.49
C GLN A 51 -3.98 -13.29 1.32
N ARG A 52 -2.87 -12.60 1.54
CA ARG A 52 -2.22 -11.76 0.53
C ARG A 52 -0.71 -11.88 0.60
N GLU A 53 -0.09 -11.67 -0.54
CA GLU A 53 1.35 -11.51 -0.64
C GLU A 53 1.70 -10.02 -0.59
N VAL A 54 2.72 -9.69 0.19
CA VAL A 54 3.23 -8.32 0.33
C VAL A 54 4.70 -8.30 -0.03
N PHE A 55 5.05 -7.51 -1.02
CA PHE A 55 6.44 -7.27 -1.43
C PHE A 55 6.88 -5.90 -0.95
N ILE A 56 7.87 -5.86 -0.06
CA ILE A 56 8.39 -4.63 0.53
C ILE A 56 9.59 -4.19 -0.30
N MET A 57 9.37 -3.22 -1.20
CA MET A 57 10.43 -2.76 -2.11
C MET A 57 11.34 -1.73 -1.44
N LEU A 58 10.76 -0.84 -0.66
CA LEU A 58 11.49 0.17 0.10
C LEU A 58 11.03 0.10 1.55
N GLY A 59 11.67 -0.74 2.33
CA GLY A 59 11.37 -0.95 3.75
C GLY A 59 12.16 -0.02 4.67
N ASP A 60 11.95 -0.17 5.96
CA ASP A 60 12.60 0.63 7.00
C ASP A 60 14.12 0.46 7.05
N LYS A 61 14.64 -0.70 6.64
CA LYS A 61 16.08 -0.98 6.56
C LYS A 61 16.75 -0.42 5.30
N THR A 62 15.97 0.04 4.32
CA THR A 62 16.50 0.64 3.09
C THR A 62 16.70 2.14 3.32
N PRO A 63 17.85 2.73 2.97
CA PRO A 63 18.12 4.14 3.22
C PRO A 63 17.17 5.06 2.46
N ALA A 64 16.25 5.69 3.17
CA ALA A 64 15.37 6.75 2.68
C ALA A 64 14.90 7.61 3.86
N SER A 65 14.62 8.88 3.63
CA SER A 65 14.23 9.80 4.71
C SER A 65 12.82 9.54 5.23
N ARG A 66 11.84 9.42 4.33
CA ARG A 66 10.42 9.39 4.72
C ARG A 66 9.61 8.28 4.04
N LEU A 67 10.04 7.82 2.88
CA LEU A 67 9.24 6.96 2.00
C LEU A 67 9.43 5.48 2.33
N LEU A 68 8.32 4.75 2.36
CA LEU A 68 8.22 3.30 2.32
C LEU A 68 7.33 2.92 1.14
N CYS A 69 7.62 1.86 0.42
CA CYS A 69 6.72 1.40 -0.63
C CYS A 69 6.87 -0.09 -0.95
N GLY A 70 5.82 -0.63 -1.57
CA GLY A 70 5.80 -2.00 -2.00
C GLY A 70 4.55 -2.35 -2.79
N TYR A 71 4.32 -3.65 -2.93
CA TYR A 71 3.16 -4.20 -3.65
C TYR A 71 2.37 -5.12 -2.75
N THR A 72 1.05 -5.16 -2.95
CA THR A 72 0.17 -6.15 -2.36
C THR A 72 -0.59 -6.86 -3.46
N PHE A 73 -0.57 -8.20 -3.41
CA PHE A 73 -1.31 -9.08 -4.28
C PHE A 73 -2.33 -9.86 -3.44
N GLY A 74 -3.58 -9.50 -3.56
CA GLY A 74 -4.68 -10.13 -2.82
C GLY A 74 -5.14 -11.45 -3.44
N PRO A 75 -5.99 -12.20 -2.74
CA PRO A 75 -6.65 -13.37 -3.29
C PRO A 75 -7.74 -12.97 -4.29
N ASP A 76 -8.18 -13.91 -5.12
CA ASP A 76 -9.36 -13.69 -5.95
C ASP A 76 -10.59 -13.48 -5.07
N SER A 77 -11.38 -12.45 -5.38
CA SER A 77 -12.61 -12.10 -4.65
C SER A 77 -12.39 -11.80 -3.16
N GLY A 78 -11.18 -11.42 -2.78
CA GLY A 78 -10.80 -11.34 -1.38
C GLY A 78 -10.44 -9.95 -0.87
N TRP A 79 -10.15 -9.91 0.42
CA TRP A 79 -9.78 -8.72 1.15
C TRP A 79 -8.27 -8.54 1.26
N THR A 80 -7.85 -7.30 1.23
CA THR A 80 -6.49 -6.89 1.61
C THR A 80 -6.58 -5.68 2.52
N SER A 81 -5.45 -5.23 3.09
CA SER A 81 -5.49 -4.24 4.17
C SER A 81 -6.42 -4.72 5.31
N TRP A 82 -6.37 -6.04 5.61
CA TRP A 82 -7.24 -6.70 6.58
C TRP A 82 -6.43 -7.38 7.69
N PRO A 83 -6.86 -7.32 8.98
CA PRO A 83 -8.02 -6.55 9.45
C PRO A 83 -7.87 -5.07 9.18
N PRO A 84 -8.99 -4.30 9.21
CA PRO A 84 -8.95 -2.86 9.05
C PRO A 84 -7.95 -2.23 10.01
N HIS A 85 -7.12 -1.34 9.50
CA HIS A 85 -6.09 -0.67 10.28
C HIS A 85 -5.91 0.78 9.80
N GLU A 86 -5.25 1.57 10.62
CA GLU A 86 -4.90 2.95 10.36
C GLU A 86 -3.50 3.25 10.90
N HIS A 87 -2.86 4.31 10.44
CA HIS A 87 -1.48 4.66 10.78
C HIS A 87 -1.38 5.86 11.73
N ALA A 88 -2.50 6.30 12.30
CA ALA A 88 -2.61 7.48 13.17
C ALA A 88 -1.96 8.73 12.54
N ALA A 89 -1.32 9.55 13.36
CA ALA A 89 -0.58 10.73 12.92
C ALA A 89 0.91 10.41 12.62
N MET A 90 1.22 9.18 12.17
CA MET A 90 2.58 8.74 11.90
C MET A 90 2.88 8.62 10.42
N LEU A 91 1.97 8.00 9.66
CA LEU A 91 2.15 7.75 8.23
C LEU A 91 0.89 8.15 7.45
N GLU A 92 1.08 8.77 6.29
CA GLU A 92 0.05 8.85 5.25
C GLU A 92 0.26 7.72 4.26
N GLU A 93 -0.81 7.11 3.77
CA GLU A 93 -0.74 6.01 2.83
C GLU A 93 -1.47 6.30 1.53
N THR A 94 -1.00 5.71 0.46
CA THR A 94 -1.60 5.80 -0.88
C THR A 94 -1.58 4.44 -1.53
N TYR A 95 -2.72 4.02 -2.12
CA TYR A 95 -2.80 2.85 -2.99
C TYR A 95 -2.98 3.25 -4.44
N CYS A 96 -2.15 2.70 -5.32
CA CYS A 96 -2.29 2.80 -6.77
C CYS A 96 -2.61 1.43 -7.35
N TYR A 97 -3.86 1.24 -7.80
CA TYR A 97 -4.38 -0.04 -8.26
C TYR A 97 -3.93 -0.38 -9.68
N PHE A 98 -3.59 -1.64 -9.90
CA PHE A 98 -3.24 -2.19 -11.21
C PHE A 98 -3.69 -3.65 -11.35
N ASP A 99 -3.50 -4.26 -12.52
CA ASP A 99 -3.95 -5.64 -12.83
C ASP A 99 -5.46 -5.89 -12.60
N MET A 100 -6.24 -4.84 -12.74
CA MET A 100 -7.68 -4.86 -12.59
C MET A 100 -8.33 -4.09 -13.76
N PRO A 101 -8.21 -4.61 -15.02
CA PRO A 101 -8.73 -3.93 -16.20
C PRO A 101 -10.26 -3.91 -16.21
N ALA A 102 -10.84 -2.83 -16.73
CA ALA A 102 -12.29 -2.74 -16.91
C ALA A 102 -12.86 -3.93 -17.70
N PRO A 103 -14.04 -4.46 -17.34
CA PRO A 103 -15.01 -3.96 -16.36
C PRO A 103 -14.74 -4.41 -14.92
N LYS A 104 -13.64 -5.11 -14.66
CA LYS A 104 -13.27 -5.56 -13.30
C LYS A 104 -13.11 -4.37 -12.36
N MET A 105 -13.51 -4.54 -11.11
CA MET A 105 -13.42 -3.52 -10.08
C MET A 105 -13.25 -4.14 -8.70
N GLY A 106 -12.82 -3.33 -7.78
CA GLY A 106 -12.86 -3.57 -6.35
C GLY A 106 -13.44 -2.37 -5.63
N TYR A 107 -13.39 -2.40 -4.32
CA TYR A 107 -13.83 -1.30 -3.47
C TYR A 107 -12.79 -1.00 -2.41
N GLN A 108 -12.35 0.23 -2.38
CA GLN A 108 -11.64 0.79 -1.24
C GLN A 108 -12.67 1.30 -0.26
N ILE A 109 -12.60 0.87 0.99
CA ILE A 109 -13.50 1.31 2.04
C ILE A 109 -12.71 2.19 3.00
N THR A 110 -13.30 3.31 3.42
CA THR A 110 -12.67 4.21 4.40
C THR A 110 -13.67 4.57 5.48
N TYR A 111 -13.21 4.65 6.71
CA TYR A 111 -13.97 5.14 7.85
C TYR A 111 -13.03 5.64 8.96
N LEU A 112 -13.56 6.45 9.85
CA LEU A 112 -12.84 7.04 10.98
C LEU A 112 -13.37 6.48 12.31
N GLU A 113 -12.50 6.47 13.30
CA GLU A 113 -12.89 6.30 14.70
C GLU A 113 -12.35 7.49 15.50
N GLU A 114 -13.20 8.14 16.24
CA GLU A 114 -12.84 9.22 17.12
C GLU A 114 -13.54 9.06 18.47
N ASN A 115 -12.74 8.87 19.52
CA ASN A 115 -13.24 8.68 20.89
C ASN A 115 -14.24 7.52 21.06
N GLY A 116 -14.02 6.41 20.34
CA GLY A 116 -14.88 5.24 20.36
C GLY A 116 -16.14 5.36 19.47
N LEU A 117 -16.26 6.42 18.71
CA LEU A 117 -17.35 6.63 17.74
C LEU A 117 -16.82 6.40 16.32
N TYR A 118 -17.50 5.53 15.59
CA TYR A 118 -17.19 5.22 14.21
C TYR A 118 -18.02 6.06 13.24
N SER A 119 -17.39 6.62 12.22
CA SER A 119 -18.11 7.24 11.10
C SER A 119 -18.78 6.17 10.23
N ASP A 120 -19.75 6.59 9.40
CA ASP A 120 -20.22 5.73 8.32
C ASP A 120 -19.06 5.36 7.38
N ALA A 121 -19.04 4.10 6.96
CA ALA A 121 -18.05 3.62 5.99
C ALA A 121 -18.42 4.10 4.58
N VAL A 122 -17.44 4.66 3.88
CA VAL A 122 -17.57 5.07 2.48
C VAL A 122 -16.83 4.09 1.58
N ALA A 123 -17.53 3.56 0.59
CA ALA A 123 -16.95 2.66 -0.41
C ALA A 123 -16.65 3.40 -1.72
N HIS A 124 -15.41 3.34 -2.16
CA HIS A 124 -14.93 3.94 -3.40
C HIS A 124 -14.66 2.82 -4.42
N PRO A 125 -15.37 2.76 -5.55
CA PRO A 125 -15.04 1.80 -6.57
C PRO A 125 -13.65 2.10 -7.14
N VAL A 126 -12.82 1.05 -7.27
CA VAL A 126 -11.44 1.15 -7.76
C VAL A 126 -11.15 0.13 -8.85
N ARG A 127 -10.24 0.45 -9.75
CA ARG A 127 -9.72 -0.39 -10.83
C ARG A 127 -8.34 0.09 -11.26
N SER A 128 -7.71 -0.61 -12.19
CA SER A 128 -6.40 -0.19 -12.74
C SER A 128 -6.37 1.29 -13.11
N GLY A 129 -5.34 1.99 -12.63
CA GLY A 129 -5.13 3.41 -12.85
C GLY A 129 -5.82 4.31 -11.82
N ASN A 130 -6.62 3.78 -10.89
CA ASN A 130 -7.11 4.57 -9.77
C ASN A 130 -6.08 4.63 -8.64
N MET A 131 -6.05 5.77 -8.00
CA MET A 131 -5.24 6.04 -6.81
C MET A 131 -6.16 6.56 -5.71
N VAL A 132 -5.97 6.06 -4.49
CA VAL A 132 -6.66 6.53 -3.29
C VAL A 132 -5.62 6.93 -2.27
N VAL A 133 -5.81 8.08 -1.65
CA VAL A 133 -4.92 8.63 -0.62
C VAL A 133 -5.63 8.56 0.72
N PHE A 134 -4.92 8.06 1.73
CA PHE A 134 -5.40 7.94 3.11
C PHE A 134 -4.53 8.80 4.03
N PRO A 135 -4.90 10.05 4.26
CA PRO A 135 -4.19 10.87 5.24
C PRO A 135 -4.41 10.38 6.68
N CYS A 136 -5.51 9.68 6.93
CA CYS A 136 -5.86 9.05 8.19
C CYS A 136 -7.02 8.06 8.01
N GLY A 137 -7.30 7.27 9.04
CA GLY A 137 -8.46 6.37 9.13
C GLY A 137 -8.25 4.97 8.61
N TYR A 138 -9.21 4.12 8.95
CA TYR A 138 -9.23 2.72 8.53
C TYR A 138 -9.52 2.61 7.02
N HIS A 139 -8.80 1.72 6.34
CA HIS A 139 -8.81 1.68 4.86
C HIS A 139 -8.73 0.24 4.29
N PRO A 140 -9.59 -0.69 4.72
CA PRO A 140 -9.65 -2.01 4.11
C PRO A 140 -10.10 -1.94 2.65
N THR A 141 -9.68 -2.93 1.84
CA THR A 141 -10.07 -3.00 0.43
C THR A 141 -10.44 -4.41 0.02
N VAL A 142 -11.39 -4.54 -0.90
CA VAL A 142 -11.94 -5.83 -1.36
C VAL A 142 -12.04 -5.88 -2.87
N ALA A 143 -11.73 -7.02 -3.46
CA ALA A 143 -11.95 -7.29 -4.88
C ALA A 143 -13.35 -7.83 -5.14
N SER A 144 -13.95 -7.44 -6.27
CA SER A 144 -15.17 -8.08 -6.77
C SER A 144 -14.90 -9.52 -7.21
N PRO A 145 -15.93 -10.41 -7.19
CA PRO A 145 -15.78 -11.78 -7.68
C PRO A 145 -15.16 -11.85 -9.09
N GLY A 146 -14.20 -12.76 -9.27
CA GLY A 146 -13.49 -12.95 -10.53
C GLY A 146 -12.36 -11.95 -10.80
N THR A 147 -11.95 -11.21 -9.78
CA THR A 147 -10.76 -10.36 -9.84
C THR A 147 -10.03 -10.37 -8.49
N ARG A 148 -8.83 -9.84 -8.45
CA ARG A 148 -8.03 -9.72 -7.22
C ARG A 148 -7.63 -8.26 -7.00
N ASN A 149 -7.50 -7.89 -5.74
CA ASN A 149 -6.91 -6.60 -5.38
C ASN A 149 -5.41 -6.66 -5.58
N THR A 150 -4.93 -5.78 -6.42
CA THR A 150 -3.50 -5.60 -6.67
C THR A 150 -3.20 -4.11 -6.68
N TYR A 151 -2.29 -3.70 -5.84
CA TYR A 151 -1.90 -2.30 -5.75
C TYR A 151 -0.46 -2.12 -5.31
N LEU A 152 0.12 -1.04 -5.77
CA LEU A 152 1.31 -0.45 -5.18
C LEU A 152 0.85 0.41 -4.00
N TRP A 153 1.47 0.22 -2.85
CA TRP A 153 1.31 1.08 -1.70
C TRP A 153 2.55 1.95 -1.50
N ALA A 154 2.30 3.19 -1.11
CA ALA A 154 3.34 4.11 -0.69
C ALA A 154 2.93 4.75 0.61
N LEU A 155 3.82 4.68 1.60
CA LEU A 155 3.68 5.31 2.91
C LEU A 155 4.68 6.44 3.02
N VAL A 156 4.23 7.57 3.54
CA VAL A 156 5.10 8.71 3.84
C VAL A 156 5.05 8.99 5.33
N ALA A 157 6.18 8.84 5.99
CA ALA A 157 6.29 9.16 7.40
C ALA A 157 6.19 10.68 7.62
N LEU A 158 5.36 11.10 8.56
CA LEU A 158 5.19 12.53 8.90
C LEU A 158 6.42 13.07 9.66
N ARG A 159 7.16 12.18 10.34
CA ARG A 159 8.46 12.47 10.96
C ARG A 159 9.46 11.37 10.59
N PRO A 160 10.77 11.66 10.51
CA PRO A 160 11.78 10.66 10.15
C PRO A 160 11.75 9.41 11.05
N GLU A 161 11.56 9.61 12.34
CA GLU A 161 11.49 8.54 13.34
C GLU A 161 10.28 7.61 13.19
N ASP A 162 9.22 8.08 12.55
CA ASP A 162 8.01 7.29 12.27
C ASP A 162 8.15 6.40 11.03
N ARG A 163 9.28 6.48 10.31
CA ARG A 163 9.53 5.66 9.14
C ARG A 163 9.86 4.22 9.52
N VAL A 164 8.85 3.52 10.02
CA VAL A 164 8.94 2.12 10.41
C VAL A 164 7.83 1.33 9.72
N TYR A 165 8.20 0.27 8.99
CA TYR A 165 7.23 -0.63 8.39
C TYR A 165 6.51 -1.44 9.47
N GLY A 166 5.18 -1.56 9.34
CA GLY A 166 4.36 -2.30 10.29
C GLY A 166 3.85 -1.48 11.49
N ILE A 167 4.02 -0.15 11.49
CA ILE A 167 3.32 0.71 12.45
C ILE A 167 1.88 0.89 12.00
N TYR A 168 0.94 0.33 12.75
CA TYR A 168 -0.49 0.48 12.53
C TYR A 168 -1.31 0.13 13.77
N ASN A 169 -2.50 0.71 13.86
CA ASN A 169 -3.52 0.37 14.86
C ASN A 169 -4.65 -0.40 14.16
N LYS A 170 -4.93 -1.60 14.64
CA LYS A 170 -6.03 -2.42 14.12
C LYS A 170 -7.37 -2.00 14.74
N ASP A 171 -8.42 -2.06 13.94
CA ASP A 171 -9.77 -1.93 14.46
C ASP A 171 -10.10 -3.13 15.37
N LYS A 172 -10.38 -2.82 16.63
CA LYS A 172 -10.64 -3.84 17.69
C LYS A 172 -11.88 -4.69 17.44
N ASN A 173 -12.77 -4.26 16.55
CA ASN A 173 -13.98 -5.03 16.21
C ASN A 173 -13.67 -6.18 15.26
N TYR A 174 -12.45 -6.29 14.72
CA TYR A 174 -12.05 -7.29 13.72
C TYR A 174 -10.83 -8.13 14.15
N ILE A 175 -10.49 -8.13 15.43
CA ILE A 175 -9.39 -8.91 15.99
C ILE A 175 -9.88 -9.86 17.10
#